data_d97ea7bfc690e4ef6f771dc4d4dd2017
#
_entry.id   d97ea7bfc690e4ef6f771dc4d4dd2017
#
_cell.length_a   1.000
_cell.length_b   1.000
_cell.length_c   1.000
_cell.angle_alpha   90.00
_cell.angle_beta   90.00
_cell.angle_gamma   90.00
#
_symmetry.space_group_name_H-M   'P 1'
#
loop_
_entity.id
_entity.type
_entity.pdbx_description
1 polymer ?
#
loop_
_entity_poly.entity_id
_entity_poly.type
_entity_poly.pdbx_seq_one_letter_code
_entity_poly.pdbx_strand_id
1 'polypeptide(L)'
;KQNFLYMLNCIQQLFIINTSKVVIIRDNNYVVSTFKREGVNVIQVWHACGAIKKFGNALARKYPIKNYDYVIANSSYWKKPYSEAFSVKEENVVVTGMPRVDCLFDDNYLKVSKNKLLAKYPMLKDKKIILYAPTFRGNIYQGFSMLPFDGEKLINSFDENTYLIYKLHPLLKNICLPQHPRIIDMFNEDTHELFALSDLLISDFSSIVFDYSI
;
A
#
# COMPACT_ATOMS: atom_id res chain seq x y z
N LYS A 1 -11.45 16.88 11.15
CA LYS A 1 -12.62 17.75 10.89
C LYS A 1 -13.15 17.38 9.52
N GLN A 2 -14.38 16.83 9.45
CA GLN A 2 -15.14 16.71 8.21
C GLN A 2 -15.47 18.15 7.80
N ASN A 3 -14.86 18.60 6.73
CA ASN A 3 -15.09 19.95 6.23
C ASN A 3 -16.18 19.93 5.14
N PHE A 4 -16.62 21.11 4.76
CA PHE A 4 -17.64 21.31 3.72
C PHE A 4 -17.28 20.61 2.39
N LEU A 5 -15.99 20.62 2.01
CA LEU A 5 -15.51 19.94 0.80
C LEU A 5 -15.70 18.41 0.87
N TYR A 6 -15.51 17.81 2.03
CA TYR A 6 -15.78 16.39 2.21
C TYR A 6 -17.27 16.06 2.03
N MET A 7 -18.15 16.91 2.55
CA MET A 7 -19.59 16.76 2.36
C MET A 7 -19.99 16.87 0.89
N LEU A 8 -19.47 17.87 0.18
CA LEU A 8 -19.70 18.01 -1.27
C LEU A 8 -19.20 16.79 -2.05
N ASN A 9 -18.02 16.28 -1.70
CA ASN A 9 -17.47 15.06 -2.29
C ASN A 9 -18.38 13.85 -2.05
N CYS A 10 -18.94 13.69 -0.85
CA CYS A 10 -19.89 12.61 -0.56
C CYS A 10 -21.17 12.75 -1.39
N ILE A 11 -21.69 13.95 -1.57
CA ILE A 11 -22.87 14.21 -2.43
C ILE A 11 -22.56 13.84 -3.89
N GLN A 12 -21.41 14.27 -4.41
CA GLN A 12 -20.97 13.91 -5.76
C GLN A 12 -20.84 12.39 -5.92
N GLN A 13 -20.20 11.72 -4.96
CA GLN A 13 -20.08 10.27 -4.97
C GLN A 13 -21.45 9.57 -4.94
N LEU A 14 -22.42 10.11 -4.18
CA LEU A 14 -23.75 9.56 -4.11
C LEU A 14 -24.40 9.46 -5.50
N PHE A 15 -24.29 10.52 -6.31
CA PHE A 15 -24.80 10.51 -7.68
C PHE A 15 -24.02 9.57 -8.59
N ILE A 16 -22.68 9.66 -8.60
CA ILE A 16 -21.82 8.85 -9.48
C ILE A 16 -22.04 7.36 -9.20
N ILE A 17 -22.01 6.95 -7.94
CA ILE A 17 -22.17 5.54 -7.54
C ILE A 17 -23.55 5.03 -7.96
N ASN A 18 -24.61 5.77 -7.66
CA ASN A 18 -25.97 5.30 -7.88
C ASN A 18 -26.49 5.44 -9.31
N THR A 19 -25.77 6.11 -10.19
CA THR A 19 -26.03 6.15 -11.65
C THR A 19 -25.17 5.18 -12.44
N SER A 20 -24.16 4.57 -11.81
CA SER A 20 -23.28 3.58 -12.43
C SER A 20 -23.90 2.17 -12.40
N LYS A 21 -23.54 1.32 -13.38
CA LYS A 21 -23.83 -0.12 -13.35
C LYS A 21 -22.78 -0.87 -12.53
N VAL A 22 -21.51 -0.46 -12.65
CA VAL A 22 -20.36 -1.05 -11.96
C VAL A 22 -19.53 0.06 -11.36
N VAL A 23 -19.08 -0.15 -10.13
CA VAL A 23 -18.20 0.75 -9.38
C VAL A 23 -17.00 -0.05 -8.90
N ILE A 24 -15.81 0.38 -9.27
CA ILE A 24 -14.54 -0.22 -8.82
C ILE A 24 -13.92 0.69 -7.78
N ILE A 25 -13.61 0.14 -6.62
CA ILE A 25 -13.00 0.89 -5.50
C ILE A 25 -11.77 0.17 -4.98
N ARG A 26 -10.79 0.94 -4.54
CA ARG A 26 -9.53 0.40 -3.96
C ARG A 26 -9.39 0.64 -2.45
N ASP A 27 -10.36 1.29 -1.84
CA ASP A 27 -10.37 1.57 -0.41
C ASP A 27 -11.80 1.52 0.13
N ASN A 28 -11.95 1.59 1.46
CA ASN A 28 -13.27 1.60 2.08
C ASN A 28 -14.02 2.90 1.74
N ASN A 29 -15.25 2.76 1.28
CA ASN A 29 -16.07 3.88 0.87
C ASN A 29 -17.33 3.99 1.73
N TYR A 30 -17.47 5.13 2.42
CA TYR A 30 -18.60 5.41 3.28
C TYR A 30 -19.93 5.49 2.49
N VAL A 31 -19.91 6.13 1.33
CA VAL A 31 -21.11 6.33 0.50
C VAL A 31 -21.62 4.99 -0.04
N VAL A 32 -20.73 4.12 -0.52
CA VAL A 32 -21.09 2.74 -0.91
C VAL A 32 -21.69 1.99 0.26
N SER A 33 -21.01 2.00 1.40
CA SER A 33 -21.45 1.24 2.58
C SER A 33 -22.81 1.70 3.13
N THR A 34 -23.19 2.96 2.86
CA THR A 34 -24.40 3.56 3.46
C THR A 34 -25.54 3.76 2.46
N PHE A 35 -25.22 4.13 1.22
CA PHE A 35 -26.21 4.68 0.27
C PHE A 35 -26.23 3.99 -1.10
N LYS A 36 -25.50 2.89 -1.29
CA LYS A 36 -25.56 2.12 -2.53
C LYS A 36 -27.00 1.60 -2.76
N ARG A 37 -27.55 1.86 -3.95
CA ARG A 37 -28.83 1.29 -4.36
C ARG A 37 -28.68 -0.12 -4.93
N GLU A 38 -29.79 -0.84 -5.02
CA GLU A 38 -29.86 -2.10 -5.77
C GLU A 38 -29.51 -1.91 -7.24
N GLY A 39 -28.95 -2.95 -7.87
CA GLY A 39 -28.57 -2.96 -9.27
C GLY A 39 -27.22 -2.31 -9.58
N VAL A 40 -26.53 -1.74 -8.60
CA VAL A 40 -25.13 -1.30 -8.73
C VAL A 40 -24.22 -2.41 -8.24
N ASN A 41 -23.30 -2.87 -9.09
CA ASN A 41 -22.28 -3.84 -8.71
C ASN A 41 -21.02 -3.11 -8.22
N VAL A 42 -20.57 -3.40 -7.01
CA VAL A 42 -19.36 -2.81 -6.43
C VAL A 42 -18.27 -3.87 -6.30
N ILE A 43 -17.13 -3.61 -6.93
CA ILE A 43 -15.94 -4.45 -6.90
C ILE A 43 -14.87 -3.75 -6.06
N GLN A 44 -14.48 -4.38 -4.95
CA GLN A 44 -13.37 -3.93 -4.12
C GLN A 44 -12.09 -4.59 -4.61
N VAL A 45 -11.17 -3.82 -5.19
CA VAL A 45 -9.87 -4.33 -5.64
C VAL A 45 -8.77 -4.21 -4.57
N TRP A 46 -9.06 -3.52 -3.47
CA TRP A 46 -8.19 -3.28 -2.33
C TRP A 46 -6.84 -2.62 -2.72
N HIS A 47 -6.00 -2.39 -1.75
CA HIS A 47 -4.70 -1.73 -1.93
C HIS A 47 -3.55 -2.50 -1.27
N ALA A 48 -3.78 -3.71 -0.80
CA ALA A 48 -2.76 -4.54 -0.14
C ALA A 48 -2.89 -6.00 -0.58
N CYS A 49 -1.79 -6.63 -0.90
CA CYS A 49 -1.72 -8.06 -1.11
C CYS A 49 -1.75 -8.79 0.24
N GLY A 50 -2.70 -9.71 0.40
CA GLY A 50 -2.83 -10.49 1.62
C GLY A 50 -3.38 -9.73 2.84
N ALA A 51 -3.41 -10.39 3.98
CA ALA A 51 -4.02 -9.94 5.22
C ALA A 51 -3.13 -10.25 6.44
N ILE A 52 -1.95 -9.64 6.51
CA ILE A 52 -1.01 -9.82 7.64
C ILE A 52 -1.59 -9.24 8.93
N LYS A 53 -2.40 -8.20 8.85
CA LYS A 53 -3.08 -7.54 9.97
C LYS A 53 -4.57 -7.67 9.85
N LYS A 54 -5.28 -7.70 10.96
CA LYS A 54 -6.73 -7.51 10.95
C LYS A 54 -7.07 -6.14 10.40
N PHE A 55 -8.08 -6.05 9.56
CA PHE A 55 -8.55 -4.81 8.94
C PHE A 55 -10.06 -4.90 8.64
N GLY A 56 -10.61 -3.83 8.12
CA GLY A 56 -12.02 -3.81 7.77
C GLY A 56 -12.93 -4.06 8.99
N ASN A 57 -13.95 -4.87 8.82
CA ASN A 57 -14.90 -5.22 9.88
C ASN A 57 -14.33 -6.23 10.90
N ALA A 58 -13.15 -6.79 10.68
CA ALA A 58 -12.43 -7.55 11.70
C ALA A 58 -11.89 -6.66 12.86
N LEU A 59 -12.07 -5.36 12.78
CA LEU A 59 -11.77 -4.35 13.81
C LEU A 59 -13.03 -3.55 14.15
N ALA A 60 -13.09 -3.03 15.39
CA ALA A 60 -14.16 -2.09 15.78
C ALA A 60 -14.09 -0.81 14.91
N ARG A 61 -15.23 -0.42 14.34
CA ARG A 61 -15.33 0.69 13.39
C ARG A 61 -16.47 1.64 13.73
N LYS A 62 -16.38 2.89 13.26
CA LYS A 62 -17.47 3.88 13.38
C LYS A 62 -18.68 3.53 12.51
N TYR A 63 -18.48 2.84 11.39
CA TYR A 63 -19.53 2.34 10.53
C TYR A 63 -19.11 0.98 9.93
N PRO A 64 -20.04 0.06 9.71
CA PRO A 64 -19.74 -1.22 9.10
C PRO A 64 -19.40 -1.04 7.60
N ILE A 65 -18.41 -1.77 7.12
CA ILE A 65 -18.17 -1.94 5.68
C ILE A 65 -19.20 -2.95 5.17
N LYS A 66 -19.94 -2.56 4.14
CA LYS A 66 -20.97 -3.43 3.53
C LYS A 66 -21.29 -2.96 2.11
N ASN A 67 -22.18 -3.67 1.44
CA ASN A 67 -22.66 -3.37 0.10
C ASN A 67 -21.60 -3.52 -1.00
N TYR A 68 -20.55 -4.31 -0.76
CA TYR A 68 -19.65 -4.78 -1.80
C TYR A 68 -20.19 -6.09 -2.37
N ASP A 69 -20.15 -6.23 -3.69
CA ASP A 69 -20.65 -7.42 -4.37
C ASP A 69 -19.53 -8.42 -4.60
N TYR A 70 -18.33 -7.92 -4.96
CA TYR A 70 -17.14 -8.73 -5.17
C TYR A 70 -15.92 -8.08 -4.53
N VAL A 71 -14.99 -8.93 -4.10
CA VAL A 71 -13.67 -8.53 -3.58
C VAL A 71 -12.61 -9.31 -4.33
N ILE A 72 -11.59 -8.61 -4.81
CA ILE A 72 -10.46 -9.24 -5.51
C ILE A 72 -9.39 -9.67 -4.51
N ALA A 73 -8.85 -10.86 -4.68
CA ALA A 73 -7.75 -11.40 -3.90
C ALA A 73 -6.67 -12.00 -4.80
N ASN A 74 -5.44 -12.06 -4.30
CA ASN A 74 -4.31 -12.68 -5.00
C ASN A 74 -4.10 -14.17 -4.66
N SER A 75 -4.85 -14.71 -3.71
CA SER A 75 -4.78 -16.13 -3.34
C SER A 75 -6.08 -16.59 -2.69
N SER A 76 -6.41 -17.87 -2.88
CA SER A 76 -7.52 -18.53 -2.20
C SER A 76 -7.35 -18.54 -0.67
N TYR A 77 -6.12 -18.49 -0.20
CA TYR A 77 -5.80 -18.39 1.24
C TYR A 77 -6.45 -17.16 1.91
N TRP A 78 -6.62 -16.07 1.14
CA TRP A 78 -7.18 -14.82 1.65
C TRP A 78 -8.71 -14.72 1.55
N LYS A 79 -9.41 -15.73 0.99
CA LYS A 79 -10.87 -15.67 0.83
C LYS A 79 -11.59 -15.43 2.13
N LYS A 80 -11.33 -16.23 3.16
CA LYS A 80 -11.96 -16.08 4.47
C LYS A 80 -11.60 -14.76 5.16
N PRO A 81 -10.33 -14.35 5.31
CA PRO A 81 -9.98 -13.04 5.88
C PRO A 81 -10.63 -11.85 5.14
N TYR A 82 -10.71 -11.89 3.83
CA TYR A 82 -11.32 -10.81 3.05
C TYR A 82 -12.86 -10.81 3.15
N SER A 83 -13.47 -11.98 3.17
CA SER A 83 -14.91 -12.14 3.41
C SER A 83 -15.32 -11.49 4.73
N GLU A 84 -14.60 -11.79 5.81
CA GLU A 84 -14.83 -11.20 7.14
C GLU A 84 -14.58 -9.68 7.15
N ALA A 85 -13.47 -9.23 6.56
CA ALA A 85 -13.08 -7.82 6.55
C ALA A 85 -14.05 -6.92 5.77
N PHE A 86 -14.62 -7.43 4.68
CA PHE A 86 -15.48 -6.67 3.78
C PHE A 86 -16.97 -7.02 3.88
N SER A 87 -17.33 -7.98 4.72
CA SER A 87 -18.71 -8.48 4.89
C SER A 87 -19.33 -8.95 3.57
N VAL A 88 -18.58 -9.76 2.84
CA VAL A 88 -19.05 -10.46 1.64
C VAL A 88 -19.00 -11.97 1.88
N LYS A 89 -19.71 -12.76 1.08
CA LYS A 89 -19.57 -14.21 1.12
C LYS A 89 -18.23 -14.64 0.56
N GLU A 90 -17.65 -15.76 1.03
CA GLU A 90 -16.37 -16.26 0.52
C GLU A 90 -16.39 -16.55 -0.99
N GLU A 91 -17.52 -16.97 -1.53
CA GLU A 91 -17.74 -17.20 -2.97
C GLU A 91 -17.60 -15.93 -3.80
N ASN A 92 -17.86 -14.75 -3.21
CA ASN A 92 -17.73 -13.44 -3.83
C ASN A 92 -16.31 -12.85 -3.69
N VAL A 93 -15.40 -13.54 -2.99
CA VAL A 93 -13.98 -13.23 -3.03
C VAL A 93 -13.35 -13.95 -4.20
N VAL A 94 -13.06 -13.20 -5.26
CA VAL A 94 -12.61 -13.73 -6.55
C VAL A 94 -11.09 -13.65 -6.62
N VAL A 95 -10.44 -14.77 -6.93
CA VAL A 95 -8.99 -14.86 -7.02
C VAL A 95 -8.57 -14.61 -8.47
N THR A 96 -8.08 -13.40 -8.75
CA THR A 96 -7.61 -12.98 -10.07
C THR A 96 -6.22 -12.34 -10.04
N GLY A 97 -5.58 -12.29 -8.87
CA GLY A 97 -4.41 -11.44 -8.66
C GLY A 97 -4.80 -10.04 -8.18
N MET A 98 -3.81 -9.20 -7.98
CA MET A 98 -3.99 -7.80 -7.53
C MET A 98 -3.56 -6.85 -8.63
N PRO A 99 -4.48 -6.05 -9.22
CA PRO A 99 -4.16 -5.17 -10.36
C PRO A 99 -3.00 -4.21 -10.11
N ARG A 100 -2.79 -3.82 -8.86
CA ARG A 100 -1.71 -2.89 -8.48
C ARG A 100 -0.29 -3.43 -8.70
N VAL A 101 -0.13 -4.75 -8.77
CA VAL A 101 1.19 -5.37 -8.95
C VAL A 101 1.45 -5.85 -10.38
N ASP A 102 0.50 -5.67 -11.29
CA ASP A 102 0.65 -6.09 -12.70
C ASP A 102 1.89 -5.48 -13.36
N CYS A 103 2.25 -4.25 -12.96
CA CYS A 103 3.45 -3.58 -13.47
C CYS A 103 4.75 -4.29 -13.08
N LEU A 104 4.76 -5.10 -12.02
CA LEU A 104 5.95 -5.84 -11.58
C LEU A 104 6.25 -7.07 -12.46
N PHE A 105 5.28 -7.49 -13.29
CA PHE A 105 5.45 -8.53 -14.31
C PHE A 105 5.81 -7.97 -15.70
N ASP A 106 5.99 -6.66 -15.81
CA ASP A 106 6.38 -5.98 -17.05
C ASP A 106 7.87 -5.59 -17.00
N ASP A 107 8.70 -6.35 -17.70
CA ASP A 107 10.14 -6.12 -17.80
C ASP A 107 10.48 -4.71 -18.30
N ASN A 108 9.65 -4.16 -19.20
CA ASN A 108 9.86 -2.82 -19.71
C ASN A 108 9.61 -1.78 -18.62
N TYR A 109 8.54 -1.95 -17.83
CA TYR A 109 8.27 -1.08 -16.67
C TYR A 109 9.44 -1.11 -15.68
N LEU A 110 9.93 -2.30 -15.32
CA LEU A 110 11.05 -2.46 -14.38
C LEU A 110 12.32 -1.78 -14.90
N LYS A 111 12.65 -1.99 -16.19
CA LYS A 111 13.82 -1.37 -16.83
C LYS A 111 13.71 0.15 -16.89
N VAL A 112 12.57 0.69 -17.29
CA VAL A 112 12.30 2.14 -17.35
C VAL A 112 12.40 2.76 -15.97
N SER A 113 11.77 2.14 -14.96
CA SER A 113 11.78 2.57 -13.56
C SER A 113 13.21 2.61 -13.00
N LYS A 114 13.99 1.56 -13.22
CA LYS A 114 15.40 1.50 -12.81
C LYS A 114 16.23 2.60 -13.46
N ASN A 115 16.10 2.80 -14.76
CA ASN A 115 16.83 3.83 -15.48
C ASN A 115 16.46 5.25 -15.02
N LYS A 116 15.17 5.50 -14.78
CA LYS A 116 14.65 6.77 -14.23
C LYS A 116 15.27 7.08 -12.87
N LEU A 117 15.30 6.10 -11.97
CA LEU A 117 15.89 6.25 -10.64
C LEU A 117 17.38 6.45 -10.69
N LEU A 118 18.12 5.69 -11.54
CA LEU A 118 19.55 5.85 -11.72
C LEU A 118 19.93 7.20 -12.35
N ALA A 119 19.11 7.75 -13.24
CA ALA A 119 19.30 9.10 -13.77
C ALA A 119 19.15 10.17 -12.68
N LYS A 120 18.23 9.97 -11.74
CA LYS A 120 18.01 10.88 -10.60
C LYS A 120 19.01 10.70 -9.47
N TYR A 121 19.49 9.47 -9.26
CA TYR A 121 20.42 9.06 -8.21
C TYR A 121 21.63 8.31 -8.80
N PRO A 122 22.53 9.00 -9.56
CA PRO A 122 23.64 8.34 -10.29
C PRO A 122 24.61 7.58 -9.40
N MET A 123 24.71 7.96 -8.10
CA MET A 123 25.58 7.31 -7.12
C MET A 123 25.18 5.85 -6.83
N LEU A 124 23.96 5.45 -7.20
CA LEU A 124 23.44 4.09 -6.97
C LEU A 124 23.77 3.13 -8.12
N LYS A 125 24.38 3.63 -9.21
CA LYS A 125 24.76 2.77 -10.33
C LYS A 125 25.77 1.73 -9.88
N ASP A 126 25.50 0.47 -10.22
CA ASP A 126 26.33 -0.70 -9.89
C ASP A 126 26.52 -0.92 -8.38
N LYS A 127 25.58 -0.43 -7.55
CA LYS A 127 25.54 -0.61 -6.10
C LYS A 127 24.54 -1.66 -5.68
N LYS A 128 24.78 -2.27 -4.53
CA LYS A 128 23.80 -3.11 -3.83
C LYS A 128 22.86 -2.23 -3.03
N ILE A 129 21.58 -2.45 -3.18
CA ILE A 129 20.53 -1.58 -2.62
C ILE A 129 19.66 -2.34 -1.64
N ILE A 130 19.71 -1.91 -0.38
CA ILE A 130 18.79 -2.38 0.67
C ILE A 130 17.65 -1.36 0.77
N LEU A 131 16.41 -1.80 0.54
CA LEU A 131 15.21 -0.99 0.71
C LEU A 131 14.62 -1.25 2.11
N TYR A 132 14.61 -0.23 2.97
CA TYR A 132 13.95 -0.27 4.26
C TYR A 132 12.59 0.42 4.19
N ALA A 133 11.52 -0.36 4.31
CA ALA A 133 10.14 0.11 4.19
C ALA A 133 9.31 -0.32 5.41
N PRO A 134 9.45 0.34 6.57
CA PRO A 134 8.74 -0.02 7.78
C PRO A 134 7.28 0.40 7.76
N THR A 135 6.44 -0.27 8.57
CA THR A 135 5.10 0.21 8.87
C THR A 135 5.14 1.27 9.97
N PHE A 136 4.10 2.11 9.98
CA PHE A 136 3.89 3.06 11.07
C PHE A 136 3.23 2.41 12.29
N ARG A 137 3.40 3.07 13.43
CA ARG A 137 2.73 2.82 14.72
C ARG A 137 2.01 4.09 15.15
N GLY A 138 1.03 3.96 16.03
CA GLY A 138 0.30 5.10 16.58
C GLY A 138 -0.98 5.42 15.81
N ASN A 139 -1.51 6.59 16.07
CA ASN A 139 -2.74 7.11 15.49
C ASN A 139 -2.75 8.65 15.46
N ILE A 140 -3.82 9.25 14.92
CA ILE A 140 -3.94 10.72 14.77
C ILE A 140 -3.94 11.50 16.10
N TYR A 141 -4.17 10.84 17.24
CA TYR A 141 -4.21 11.49 18.54
C TYR A 141 -2.87 11.40 19.26
N GLN A 142 -2.11 10.32 19.06
CA GLN A 142 -0.85 10.03 19.73
C GLN A 142 0.37 10.33 18.83
N GLY A 143 0.12 10.70 17.59
CA GLY A 143 1.15 10.83 16.56
C GLY A 143 1.50 9.48 15.94
N PHE A 144 2.39 9.54 14.94
CA PHE A 144 2.86 8.37 14.21
C PHE A 144 4.37 8.18 14.44
N SER A 145 4.78 6.94 14.62
CA SER A 145 6.16 6.51 14.82
C SER A 145 6.45 5.22 14.06
N MET A 146 7.69 4.81 14.03
CA MET A 146 8.12 3.49 13.57
C MET A 146 8.88 2.77 14.68
N LEU A 147 9.12 1.47 14.52
CA LEU A 147 10.00 0.74 15.41
C LEU A 147 11.42 1.32 15.33
N PRO A 148 12.17 1.35 16.46
CA PRO A 148 13.57 1.73 16.45
C PRO A 148 14.37 0.89 15.45
N PHE A 149 15.13 1.54 14.58
CA PHE A 149 15.98 0.90 13.60
C PHE A 149 17.27 1.69 13.44
N ASP A 150 18.37 1.04 13.71
CA ASP A 150 19.71 1.62 13.60
C ASP A 150 20.28 1.37 12.19
N GLY A 151 19.91 2.24 11.25
CA GLY A 151 20.35 2.16 9.88
C GLY A 151 21.83 2.43 9.68
N GLU A 152 22.46 3.25 10.55
CA GLU A 152 23.89 3.51 10.50
C GLU A 152 24.69 2.25 10.89
N LYS A 153 24.30 1.60 11.97
CA LYS A 153 24.92 0.34 12.39
C LYS A 153 24.74 -0.72 11.32
N LEU A 154 23.55 -0.81 10.70
CA LEU A 154 23.31 -1.76 9.61
C LEU A 154 24.26 -1.48 8.44
N ILE A 155 24.27 -0.27 7.89
CA ILE A 155 25.02 0.03 6.68
C ILE A 155 26.53 -0.04 6.87
N ASN A 156 27.00 0.21 8.10
CA ASN A 156 28.40 0.07 8.47
C ASN A 156 28.86 -1.39 8.59
N SER A 157 27.94 -2.36 8.64
CA SER A 157 28.26 -3.79 8.59
C SER A 157 28.41 -4.33 7.15
N PHE A 158 28.11 -3.53 6.14
CA PHE A 158 28.24 -3.86 4.72
C PHE A 158 29.41 -3.11 4.08
N ASP A 159 29.85 -3.60 2.92
CA ASP A 159 30.88 -2.95 2.12
C ASP A 159 30.46 -1.56 1.59
N GLU A 160 31.40 -0.79 1.08
CA GLU A 160 31.18 0.57 0.58
C GLU A 160 30.29 0.62 -0.69
N ASN A 161 30.01 -0.52 -1.31
CA ASN A 161 29.16 -0.63 -2.47
C ASN A 161 27.69 -0.86 -2.11
N THR A 162 27.38 -0.97 -0.83
CA THR A 162 26.02 -1.21 -0.34
C THR A 162 25.38 0.11 0.15
N TYR A 163 24.17 0.40 -0.28
CA TYR A 163 23.39 1.58 0.08
C TYR A 163 22.08 1.17 0.76
N LEU A 164 21.61 1.99 1.70
CA LEU A 164 20.34 1.83 2.41
C LEU A 164 19.38 2.94 1.98
N ILE A 165 18.26 2.55 1.40
CA ILE A 165 17.18 3.45 1.02
C ILE A 165 16.06 3.38 2.06
N TYR A 166 15.67 4.53 2.59
CA TYR A 166 14.48 4.66 3.43
C TYR A 166 13.28 5.02 2.57
N LYS A 167 12.28 4.15 2.55
CA LYS A 167 10.95 4.40 1.97
C LYS A 167 9.91 4.41 3.08
N LEU A 168 9.78 5.54 3.74
CA LEU A 168 8.85 5.69 4.84
C LEU A 168 7.40 5.82 4.35
N HIS A 169 6.47 5.33 5.16
CA HIS A 169 5.04 5.53 4.92
C HIS A 169 4.69 7.04 5.01
N PRO A 170 3.75 7.57 4.20
CA PRO A 170 3.38 9.00 4.22
C PRO A 170 3.03 9.59 5.59
N LEU A 171 2.55 8.78 6.53
CA LEU A 171 2.29 9.20 7.90
C LEU A 171 3.56 9.42 8.75
N LEU A 172 4.72 8.99 8.27
CA LEU A 172 6.02 9.14 8.93
C LEU A 172 6.87 10.30 8.37
N LYS A 173 6.27 11.23 7.65
CA LYS A 173 6.96 12.34 6.96
C LYS A 173 7.84 13.24 7.84
N ASN A 174 7.64 13.22 9.15
CA ASN A 174 8.38 14.07 10.11
C ASN A 174 9.49 13.29 10.84
N ILE A 175 9.79 12.06 10.45
CA ILE A 175 10.88 11.27 11.05
C ILE A 175 12.21 11.78 10.49
N CYS A 176 13.13 12.15 11.38
CA CYS A 176 14.50 12.45 11.00
C CYS A 176 15.26 11.16 10.72
N LEU A 177 15.89 11.07 9.55
CA LEU A 177 16.73 9.95 9.17
C LEU A 177 18.18 10.17 9.61
N PRO A 178 18.94 9.07 9.80
CA PRO A 178 20.39 9.13 10.04
C PRO A 178 21.11 9.89 8.92
N GLN A 179 22.08 10.71 9.29
CA GLN A 179 22.93 11.44 8.34
C GLN A 179 24.16 10.61 7.99
N HIS A 180 24.08 9.83 6.90
CA HIS A 180 25.16 8.96 6.47
C HIS A 180 25.27 8.98 4.93
N PRO A 181 26.48 9.01 4.32
CA PRO A 181 26.65 9.10 2.86
C PRO A 181 25.98 7.98 2.05
N ARG A 182 25.79 6.82 2.65
CA ARG A 182 25.18 5.64 2.03
C ARG A 182 23.73 5.39 2.47
N ILE A 183 23.10 6.36 3.18
CA ILE A 183 21.68 6.34 3.54
C ILE A 183 20.96 7.40 2.73
N ILE A 184 19.92 7.01 2.00
CA ILE A 184 19.19 7.90 1.10
C ILE A 184 17.72 7.90 1.46
N ASP A 185 17.15 9.10 1.64
CA ASP A 185 15.71 9.29 1.77
C ASP A 185 15.04 9.28 0.38
N MET A 186 14.20 8.29 0.15
CA MET A 186 13.37 8.19 -1.07
C MET A 186 11.87 8.23 -0.74
N PHE A 187 11.50 9.01 0.27
CA PHE A 187 10.12 9.16 0.71
C PHE A 187 9.16 9.48 -0.44
N ASN A 188 9.56 10.34 -1.38
CA ASN A 188 8.71 10.81 -2.47
C ASN A 188 8.71 9.91 -3.72
N GLU A 189 9.57 8.89 -3.77
CA GLU A 189 9.61 7.99 -4.93
C GLU A 189 8.47 6.95 -4.89
N ASP A 190 8.07 6.43 -6.04
CA ASP A 190 7.09 5.35 -6.10
C ASP A 190 7.68 4.04 -5.56
N THR A 191 6.88 3.32 -4.78
CA THR A 191 7.35 2.10 -4.10
C THR A 191 7.65 0.97 -5.10
N HIS A 192 6.85 0.81 -6.15
CA HIS A 192 7.07 -0.24 -7.15
C HIS A 192 8.27 0.08 -8.04
N GLU A 193 8.52 1.38 -8.32
CA GLU A 193 9.74 1.78 -9.02
C GLU A 193 11.00 1.46 -8.19
N LEU A 194 10.93 1.61 -6.84
CA LEU A 194 12.04 1.26 -5.96
C LEU A 194 12.33 -0.24 -5.94
N PHE A 195 11.33 -1.09 -6.16
CA PHE A 195 11.57 -2.53 -6.28
C PHE A 195 12.47 -2.88 -7.47
N ALA A 196 12.31 -2.17 -8.60
CA ALA A 196 13.18 -2.35 -9.77
C ALA A 196 14.66 -2.00 -9.52
N LEU A 197 14.94 -1.22 -8.48
CA LEU A 197 16.28 -0.78 -8.12
C LEU A 197 16.89 -1.62 -6.98
N SER A 198 16.07 -2.17 -6.08
CA SER A 198 16.54 -2.78 -4.83
C SER A 198 16.85 -4.27 -4.98
N ASP A 199 17.87 -4.72 -4.23
CA ASP A 199 18.30 -6.12 -4.18
C ASP A 199 17.76 -6.84 -2.93
N LEU A 200 17.39 -6.10 -1.88
CA LEU A 200 16.90 -6.63 -0.62
C LEU A 200 15.86 -5.69 -0.04
N LEU A 201 14.75 -6.25 0.46
CA LEU A 201 13.74 -5.53 1.26
C LEU A 201 13.87 -5.87 2.73
N ILE A 202 13.92 -4.86 3.58
CA ILE A 202 13.72 -4.95 5.02
C ILE A 202 12.39 -4.27 5.35
N SER A 203 11.46 -5.02 5.91
CA SER A 203 10.16 -4.53 6.35
C SER A 203 9.71 -5.27 7.60
N ASP A 204 8.63 -4.79 8.21
CA ASP A 204 8.00 -5.47 9.34
C ASP A 204 6.59 -5.99 8.96
N PHE A 205 5.55 -5.72 9.72
CA PHE A 205 4.19 -6.20 9.44
C PHE A 205 3.51 -5.45 8.28
N SER A 206 4.10 -5.49 7.10
CA SER A 206 3.58 -4.84 5.88
C SER A 206 3.31 -5.85 4.77
N SER A 207 2.20 -5.67 4.05
CA SER A 207 1.91 -6.44 2.84
C SER A 207 2.87 -6.17 1.68
N ILE A 208 3.73 -5.17 1.80
CA ILE A 208 4.79 -4.87 0.81
C ILE A 208 5.70 -6.07 0.54
N VAL A 209 5.86 -6.96 1.53
CA VAL A 209 6.66 -8.18 1.38
C VAL A 209 6.11 -9.12 0.31
N PHE A 210 4.78 -9.16 0.13
CA PHE A 210 4.16 -9.95 -0.94
C PHE A 210 4.34 -9.31 -2.32
N ASP A 211 4.30 -7.97 -2.39
CA ASP A 211 4.54 -7.27 -3.64
C ASP A 211 6.01 -7.42 -4.08
N TYR A 212 6.94 -7.37 -3.12
CA TYR A 212 8.37 -7.49 -3.39
C TYR A 212 8.82 -8.92 -3.72
N SER A 213 8.02 -9.92 -3.35
CA SER A 213 8.34 -11.34 -3.61
C SER A 213 7.99 -11.82 -5.04
N ILE A 214 7.44 -10.93 -5.86
CA ILE A 214 7.16 -11.16 -7.28
C ILE A 214 8.45 -11.01 -8.08
#